data_571cf74005359121ee4236a7944b2d9c
#
_entry.id   571cf74005359121ee4236a7944b2d9c
#
_cell.length_a   1.000
_cell.length_b   1.000
_cell.length_c   1.000
_cell.angle_alpha   90.00
_cell.angle_beta   90.00
_cell.angle_gamma   90.00
#
_symmetry.space_group_name_H-M   'P 1'
#
loop_
_entity.id
_entity.type
_entity.pdbx_description
1 polymer ?
#
loop_
_entity_poly.entity_id
_entity_poly.type
_entity_poly.pdbx_seq_one_letter_code
_entity_poly.pdbx_strand_id
1 'polypeptide(L)'
;MREAVRAGIDVQCLPGATAFVPALVSSGIPCDRFAFEGFLPPKKGRQTKLESLRDEQRTMIFYESPYRLLKTLQQFAEYYGGDRQVSVCREISKVHEESVRGTLDEVITHFTATEPRGEIVIILEGCKK
;
A
#
# COMPACT_ATOMS: atom_id res chain seq x y z
N MET A 1 -8.30 -14.90 -3.35
CA MET A 1 -8.73 -15.21 -3.49
C MET A 1 -9.05 -16.14 -3.83
N ARG A 2 -8.92 -16.35 -3.78
CA ARG A 2 -9.19 -17.17 -3.95
C ARG A 2 -9.83 -17.34 -4.41
N GLU A 3 -10.06 -16.97 -4.56
CA GLU A 3 -10.65 -16.97 -4.99
C GLU A 3 -10.92 -16.28 -5.53
N ALA A 4 -10.70 -15.63 -5.72
CA ALA A 4 -11.11 -15.00 -6.20
C ALA A 4 -11.17 -15.16 -7.05
N VAL A 5 -10.99 -15.31 -7.30
CA VAL A 5 -11.33 -15.62 -7.87
C VAL A 5 -11.78 -16.46 -7.85
N ARG A 6 -12.07 -16.63 -7.22
CA ARG A 6 -12.64 -17.16 -6.92
C ARG A 6 -13.31 -16.97 -6.86
N ALA A 7 -13.46 -16.68 -6.74
CA ALA A 7 -14.10 -16.30 -6.72
C ALA A 7 -14.18 -15.70 -7.26
N GLY A 8 -13.92 -15.50 -7.71
CA GLY A 8 -13.95 -14.92 -8.28
C GLY A 8 -14.01 -14.26 -8.60
N ILE A 9 -14.30 -14.38 -8.34
CA ILE A 9 -14.47 -13.63 -8.46
C ILE A 9 -14.78 -12.66 -8.95
N ASP A 10 -15.18 -12.51 -8.70
CA ASP A 10 -15.62 -11.44 -9.16
C ASP A 10 -14.82 -10.27 -8.99
N VAL A 11 -13.66 -10.37 -8.69
CA VAL A 11 -12.66 -9.41 -8.44
C VAL A 11 -12.48 -8.46 -9.60
N GLN A 12 -12.62 -8.93 -10.79
CA GLN A 12 -12.45 -8.08 -11.95
C GLN A 12 -13.43 -6.93 -12.00
N CYS A 13 -14.47 -6.96 -11.20
CA CYS A 13 -15.44 -5.87 -11.15
C CYS A 13 -15.00 -4.71 -10.27
N LEU A 14 -13.90 -4.89 -9.55
CA LEU A 14 -13.41 -3.86 -8.62
C LEU A 14 -12.30 -3.06 -9.29
N PRO A 15 -12.48 -1.75 -9.51
CA PRO A 15 -11.43 -0.95 -10.15
C PRO A 15 -10.09 -1.05 -9.43
N GLY A 16 -10.12 -1.04 -8.11
CA GLY A 16 -8.89 -1.13 -7.33
C GLY A 16 -8.18 -2.45 -7.47
N ALA A 17 -8.90 -3.54 -7.76
CA ALA A 17 -8.29 -4.86 -7.85
C ALA A 17 -7.32 -4.99 -9.01
N THR A 18 -7.51 -4.21 -10.07
CA THR A 18 -6.58 -4.24 -11.20
C THR A 18 -5.44 -3.24 -11.04
N ALA A 19 -5.63 -2.23 -10.19
CA ALA A 19 -4.62 -1.19 -10.04
C ALA A 19 -3.38 -1.67 -9.28
N PHE A 20 -3.53 -2.65 -8.37
CA PHE A 20 -2.40 -3.04 -7.54
C PHE A 20 -1.35 -3.84 -8.31
N VAL A 21 -1.73 -4.54 -9.37
CA VAL A 21 -0.76 -5.36 -10.10
C VAL A 21 0.32 -4.50 -10.76
N PRO A 22 -0.01 -3.47 -11.54
CA PRO A 22 1.04 -2.60 -12.07
C PRO A 22 1.81 -1.87 -10.97
N ALA A 23 1.14 -1.47 -9.89
CA ALA A 23 1.84 -0.83 -8.79
C ALA A 23 2.85 -1.76 -8.16
N LEU A 24 2.48 -3.02 -7.94
CA LEU A 24 3.36 -4.02 -7.36
C LEU A 24 4.57 -4.28 -8.26
N VAL A 25 4.32 -4.49 -9.55
CA VAL A 25 5.39 -4.79 -10.50
C VAL A 25 6.37 -3.62 -10.61
N SER A 26 5.88 -2.39 -10.62
CA SER A 26 6.73 -1.22 -10.80
C SER A 26 7.35 -0.72 -9.50
N SER A 27 7.02 -1.35 -8.36
CA SER A 27 7.46 -0.84 -7.06
C SER A 27 8.95 -1.00 -6.81
N GLY A 28 9.59 -1.96 -7.45
CA GLY A 28 10.96 -2.30 -7.12
C GLY A 28 11.10 -3.12 -5.84
N ILE A 29 10.00 -3.49 -5.22
CA ILE A 29 9.96 -4.29 -4.01
C ILE A 29 9.64 -5.73 -4.42
N PRO A 30 10.20 -6.75 -3.72
CA PRO A 30 9.94 -8.14 -4.11
C PRO A 30 8.45 -8.44 -4.26
N CYS A 31 8.08 -9.04 -5.36
CA CYS A 31 6.68 -9.32 -5.67
C CYS A 31 6.40 -10.80 -5.91
N ASP A 32 7.36 -11.68 -5.61
CA ASP A 32 7.17 -13.11 -5.73
C ASP A 32 6.21 -13.65 -4.66
N ARG A 33 6.14 -12.98 -3.52
CA ARG A 33 5.21 -13.32 -2.45
C ARG A 33 4.68 -12.02 -1.88
N PHE A 34 3.36 -11.91 -1.79
CA PHE A 34 2.75 -10.70 -1.27
C PHE A 34 1.46 -11.03 -0.55
N ALA A 35 1.04 -10.11 0.32
CA ALA A 35 -0.22 -10.20 1.04
C ALA A 35 -1.05 -8.98 0.68
N PHE A 36 -2.26 -9.22 0.19
CA PHE A 36 -3.17 -8.14 -0.13
C PHE A 36 -3.99 -7.80 1.10
N GLU A 37 -3.76 -6.62 1.66
CA GLU A 37 -4.42 -6.19 2.90
C GLU A 37 -5.60 -5.27 2.63
N GLY A 38 -5.64 -4.63 1.46
CA GLY A 38 -6.73 -3.72 1.13
C GLY A 38 -6.73 -2.47 2.01
N PHE A 39 -7.90 -2.02 2.43
CA PHE A 39 -8.02 -0.86 3.30
C PHE A 39 -7.85 -1.26 4.76
N LEU A 40 -7.07 -0.47 5.48
CA LEU A 40 -6.98 -0.64 6.93
C LEU A 40 -8.28 -0.17 7.58
N PRO A 41 -8.66 -0.75 8.72
CA PRO A 41 -9.82 -0.23 9.45
C PRO A 41 -9.61 1.25 9.78
N PRO A 42 -10.65 2.09 9.64
CA PRO A 42 -10.46 3.53 9.86
C PRO A 42 -10.23 3.90 11.32
N LYS A 43 -10.81 3.18 12.27
CA LYS A 43 -10.66 3.47 13.69
C LYS A 43 -10.54 2.19 14.50
N LYS A 44 -11.69 1.53 14.76
CA LYS A 44 -11.70 0.34 15.58
C LYS A 44 -10.95 -0.79 14.88
N GLY A 45 -10.02 -1.38 15.59
CA GLY A 45 -9.23 -2.48 15.05
C GLY A 45 -8.00 -2.04 14.26
N ARG A 46 -7.82 -0.74 14.03
CA ARG A 46 -6.69 -0.25 13.23
C ARG A 46 -5.36 -0.53 13.91
N GLN A 47 -5.25 -0.21 15.18
CA GLN A 47 -4.01 -0.45 15.92
C GLN A 47 -3.70 -1.94 15.99
N THR A 48 -4.70 -2.76 16.26
CA THR A 48 -4.53 -4.21 16.33
C THR A 48 -4.04 -4.75 14.99
N LYS A 49 -4.61 -4.26 13.89
CA LYS A 49 -4.20 -4.70 12.56
C LYS A 49 -2.77 -4.28 12.27
N LEU A 50 -2.41 -3.04 12.58
CA LEU A 50 -1.05 -2.57 12.37
C LEU A 50 -0.04 -3.41 13.16
N GLU A 51 -0.36 -3.74 14.40
CA GLU A 51 0.52 -4.57 15.22
C GLU A 51 0.63 -5.99 14.69
N SER A 52 -0.48 -6.52 14.16
CA SER A 52 -0.49 -7.88 13.64
C SER A 52 0.41 -8.04 12.41
N LEU A 53 0.69 -6.96 11.70
CA LEU A 53 1.52 -7.01 10.50
C LEU A 53 2.99 -6.74 10.76
N ARG A 54 3.36 -6.53 12.02
CA ARG A 54 4.73 -6.14 12.37
C ARG A 54 5.76 -7.16 11.89
N ASP A 55 5.44 -8.43 11.95
CA ASP A 55 6.36 -9.50 11.56
C ASP A 55 6.06 -10.09 10.18
N GLU A 56 5.17 -9.45 9.42
CA GLU A 56 4.84 -9.95 8.09
C GLU A 56 6.04 -9.81 7.17
N GLN A 57 6.50 -10.91 6.60
CA GLN A 57 7.69 -10.93 5.76
C GLN A 57 7.37 -10.74 4.29
N ARG A 58 6.13 -11.01 3.88
CA ARG A 58 5.73 -10.80 2.49
C ARG A 58 5.52 -9.32 2.23
N THR A 59 5.69 -8.94 0.97
CA THR A 59 5.32 -7.59 0.55
C THR A 59 3.82 -7.39 0.79
N MET A 60 3.46 -6.24 1.34
CA MET A 60 2.08 -5.95 1.69
C MET A 60 1.50 -4.90 0.75
N ILE A 61 0.24 -5.07 0.39
CA ILE A 61 -0.45 -4.18 -0.55
C ILE A 61 -1.65 -3.58 0.15
N PHE A 62 -1.69 -2.25 0.20
CA PHE A 62 -2.79 -1.52 0.82
C PHE A 62 -3.42 -0.57 -0.16
N TYR A 63 -4.71 -0.36 -0.01
CA TYR A 63 -5.40 0.77 -0.63
C TYR A 63 -5.55 1.87 0.40
N GLU A 64 -5.50 3.12 -0.03
CA GLU A 64 -5.68 4.23 0.90
C GLU A 64 -6.29 5.43 0.19
N SER A 65 -7.02 6.24 0.94
CA SER A 65 -7.55 7.48 0.41
C SER A 65 -6.48 8.57 0.48
N PRO A 66 -6.53 9.55 -0.42
CA PRO A 66 -5.55 10.64 -0.37
C PRO A 66 -5.62 11.43 0.94
N TYR A 67 -6.78 11.46 1.59
CA TYR A 67 -6.94 12.20 2.84
C TYR A 67 -6.25 11.52 4.03
N ARG A 68 -6.01 10.22 3.93
CA ARG A 68 -5.40 9.47 5.02
C ARG A 68 -4.00 9.00 4.74
N LEU A 69 -3.52 9.21 3.51
CA LEU A 69 -2.24 8.65 3.10
C LEU A 69 -1.11 9.04 4.04
N LEU A 70 -0.99 10.34 4.32
CA LEU A 70 0.12 10.81 5.14
C LEU A 70 0.06 10.22 6.55
N LYS A 71 -1.12 10.20 7.16
CA LYS A 71 -1.28 9.61 8.47
C LYS A 71 -0.92 8.13 8.47
N THR A 72 -1.37 7.40 7.44
CA THR A 72 -1.09 5.97 7.33
C THR A 72 0.41 5.72 7.18
N LEU A 73 1.09 6.50 6.35
CA LEU A 73 2.53 6.36 6.19
C LEU A 73 3.27 6.66 7.50
N GLN A 74 2.83 7.67 8.24
CA GLN A 74 3.42 8.00 9.52
C GLN A 74 3.24 6.85 10.52
N GLN A 75 2.08 6.21 10.50
CA GLN A 75 1.84 5.06 11.36
C GLN A 75 2.70 3.87 10.95
N PHE A 76 2.87 3.65 9.65
CA PHE A 76 3.77 2.59 9.19
C PHE A 76 5.19 2.83 9.70
N ALA A 77 5.67 4.07 9.64
CA ALA A 77 7.01 4.40 10.13
C ALA A 77 7.10 4.17 11.63
N GLU A 78 6.06 4.49 12.36
CA GLU A 78 6.02 4.32 13.80
C GLU A 78 6.06 2.84 14.19
N TYR A 79 5.31 2.00 13.47
CA TYR A 79 5.19 0.57 13.80
C TYR A 79 6.31 -0.27 13.20
N TYR A 80 6.80 0.09 12.02
CA TYR A 80 7.69 -0.79 11.25
C TYR A 80 9.07 -0.18 11.01
N GLY A 81 9.25 1.09 11.31
CA GLY A 81 10.53 1.77 11.10
C GLY A 81 10.53 2.64 9.85
N GLY A 82 11.07 3.84 9.98
CA GLY A 82 11.08 4.81 8.90
C GLY A 82 11.99 4.44 7.74
N ASP A 83 12.84 3.45 7.92
CA ASP A 83 13.77 2.99 6.87
C ASP A 83 13.18 1.88 6.01
N ARG A 84 11.93 1.44 6.29
CA ARG A 84 11.26 0.41 5.51
C ARG A 84 10.96 0.93 4.12
N GLN A 85 11.23 0.11 3.09
CA GLN A 85 10.97 0.52 1.71
C GLN A 85 9.49 0.52 1.40
N VAL A 86 9.06 1.51 0.65
CA VAL A 86 7.66 1.66 0.30
C VAL A 86 7.55 2.28 -1.09
N SER A 87 6.48 1.95 -1.80
CA SER A 87 6.13 2.58 -3.06
C SER A 87 4.68 3.02 -2.96
N VAL A 88 4.42 4.30 -3.22
CA VAL A 88 3.06 4.82 -3.26
C VAL A 88 2.74 5.14 -4.71
N CYS A 89 1.80 4.39 -5.26
CA CYS A 89 1.37 4.56 -6.62
C CYS A 89 0.00 5.22 -6.63
N ARG A 90 -0.14 6.29 -7.39
CA ARG A 90 -1.42 6.96 -7.53
C ARG A 90 -1.80 7.04 -8.98
N GLU A 91 -3.08 6.90 -9.23
CA GLU A 91 -3.62 6.99 -10.57
C GLU A 91 -4.35 8.32 -10.69
N ILE A 92 -3.80 9.22 -11.52
CA ILE A 92 -4.40 10.53 -11.75
C ILE A 92 -5.51 10.40 -12.77
N SER A 93 -5.31 9.53 -13.76
CA SER A 93 -6.30 9.23 -14.78
C SER A 93 -5.96 7.86 -15.33
N LYS A 94 -6.80 7.38 -16.26
CA LYS A 94 -6.55 6.06 -16.84
C LYS A 94 -5.22 5.96 -17.57
N VAL A 95 -4.66 7.10 -17.98
CA VAL A 95 -3.41 7.11 -18.72
C VAL A 95 -2.24 7.67 -17.91
N HIS A 96 -2.51 8.20 -16.73
CA HIS A 96 -1.45 8.80 -15.91
C HIS A 96 -1.34 8.08 -14.58
N GLU A 97 -0.15 7.57 -14.33
CA GLU A 97 0.21 6.97 -13.05
C GLU A 97 1.45 7.65 -12.55
N GLU A 98 1.55 7.78 -11.24
CA GLU A 98 2.73 8.34 -10.60
C GLU A 98 3.11 7.45 -9.43
N SER A 99 4.39 7.08 -9.35
CA SER A 99 4.90 6.27 -8.25
C SER A 99 5.97 7.04 -7.51
N VAL A 100 5.84 7.08 -6.18
CA VAL A 100 6.83 7.69 -5.30
C VAL A 100 7.42 6.57 -4.48
N ARG A 101 8.72 6.34 -4.61
CA ARG A 101 9.42 5.20 -4.01
C ARG A 101 10.55 5.69 -3.11
N GLY A 102 10.84 4.91 -2.09
CA GLY A 102 11.92 5.20 -1.17
C GLY A 102 11.63 4.62 0.19
N THR A 103 12.32 5.11 1.20
CA THR A 103 11.99 4.73 2.57
C THR A 103 10.72 5.45 3.00
N LEU A 104 10.10 4.92 4.06
CA LEU A 104 8.90 5.58 4.60
C LEU A 104 9.18 7.04 4.94
N ASP A 105 10.33 7.32 5.54
CA ASP A 105 10.67 8.70 5.89
C ASP A 105 10.77 9.59 4.66
N GLU A 106 11.39 9.09 3.59
CA GLU A 106 11.51 9.86 2.35
C GLU A 106 10.16 10.13 1.71
N VAL A 107 9.30 9.12 1.69
CA VAL A 107 8.00 9.25 1.06
C VAL A 107 7.08 10.14 1.89
N ILE A 108 7.19 10.06 3.22
CA ILE A 108 6.46 10.96 4.11
C ILE A 108 6.85 12.41 3.83
N THR A 109 8.15 12.67 3.69
CA THR A 109 8.64 14.01 3.37
C THR A 109 8.04 14.51 2.06
N HIS A 110 8.01 13.64 1.06
CA HIS A 110 7.44 14.00 -0.23
C HIS A 110 5.97 14.43 -0.11
N PHE A 111 5.17 13.63 0.59
CA PHE A 111 3.74 13.91 0.67
C PHE A 111 3.40 14.97 1.71
N THR A 112 4.33 15.31 2.58
CA THR A 112 4.16 16.49 3.44
C THR A 112 4.21 17.76 2.61
N ALA A 113 5.03 17.77 1.56
CA ALA A 113 5.19 18.92 0.69
C ALA A 113 4.22 18.92 -0.49
N THR A 114 3.71 17.75 -0.88
CA THR A 114 2.86 17.60 -2.06
C THR A 114 1.59 16.86 -1.69
N GLU A 115 0.46 17.51 -1.87
CA GLU A 115 -0.82 16.91 -1.52
C GLU A 115 -1.14 15.75 -2.46
N PRO A 116 -1.44 14.54 -1.92
CA PRO A 116 -1.77 13.41 -2.76
C PRO A 116 -3.18 13.53 -3.35
N ARG A 117 -3.37 12.93 -4.53
CA ARG A 117 -4.65 12.94 -5.23
C ARG A 117 -4.89 11.59 -5.89
N GLY A 118 -6.16 11.30 -6.15
CA GLY A 118 -6.55 10.11 -6.89
C GLY A 118 -6.57 8.86 -6.04
N GLU A 119 -6.71 7.74 -6.71
CA GLU A 119 -6.68 6.43 -6.04
C GLU A 119 -5.25 6.07 -5.72
N ILE A 120 -5.05 5.53 -4.53
CA ILE A 120 -3.70 5.28 -4.03
C ILE A 120 -3.55 3.81 -3.66
N VAL A 121 -2.45 3.22 -4.13
CA VAL A 121 -2.02 1.88 -3.76
C VAL A 121 -0.66 2.01 -3.08
N ILE A 122 -0.54 1.43 -1.90
CA ILE A 122 0.71 1.42 -1.15
C ILE A 122 1.30 0.02 -1.20
N ILE A 123 2.54 -0.07 -1.66
CA ILE A 123 3.30 -1.33 -1.65
C ILE A 123 4.37 -1.19 -0.58
N LEU A 124 4.25 -1.96 0.48
CA LEU A 124 5.15 -1.88 1.63
C LEU A 124 5.99 -3.14 1.72
N GLU A 125 7.29 -2.96 1.81
CA GLU A 125 8.21 -4.08 1.96
C GLU A 125 7.94 -4.81 3.27
N GLY A 126 8.05 -6.14 3.23
CA GLY A 126 7.84 -6.95 4.42
C GLY A 126 9.00 -6.86 5.40
N CYS A 127 8.79 -7.45 6.57
CA CYS A 127 9.81 -7.51 7.61
C CYS A 127 10.96 -8.40 7.16
N LYS A 128 12.19 -7.95 7.37
CA LYS A 128 13.39 -8.73 7.02
C LYS A 128 13.88 -9.44 8.27
N LYS A 129 13.65 -10.72 8.34
CA LYS A 129 14.16 -11.52 9.44
C LYS A 129 14.97 -12.70 8.95
#